data_09857255f16c4e0ee4a5f68c87faa08f
#
_entry.id   09857255f16c4e0ee4a5f68c87faa08f
#
_cell.length_a   1.000
_cell.length_b   1.000
_cell.length_c   1.000
_cell.angle_alpha   90.00
_cell.angle_beta   90.00
_cell.angle_gamma   90.00
#
_symmetry.space_group_name_H-M   'P 1'
#
loop_
_entity.id
_entity.type
_entity.pdbx_description
1 polymer ?
#
loop_
_entity_poly.entity_id
_entity_poly.type
_entity_poly.pdbx_seq_one_letter_code
_entity_poly.pdbx_strand_id
1 'polypeptide(L)'
;LYYVAVSVKAYGGDDGLAMAARSDVLAGFDMANDRNFYFVVLVLFALAFVGVQRLLNARFGHTLQAIRENETRMVAIGFPVQRYKLVAFTIAGALAGLSGVLLVNLNSFASPSMLQWHQSGVLMMMVILGGVGHLYGALIGATAFLLLEEILAGYTIHWQFGLGALLLLVVLVAPNGLMSLANRKRAG
;
A
#
# COMPACT_ATOMS: atom_id res chain seq x y z
N LEU A 1 2.61 4.70 -18.17
CA LEU A 1 1.20 4.32 -17.99
C LEU A 1 0.29 5.55 -17.94
N TYR A 2 0.60 6.59 -17.13
CA TYR A 2 -0.20 7.82 -17.04
C TYR A 2 -0.50 8.44 -18.43
N TYR A 3 0.54 8.72 -19.22
CA TYR A 3 0.38 9.32 -20.55
C TYR A 3 -0.43 8.43 -21.52
N VAL A 4 -0.30 7.11 -21.40
CA VAL A 4 -1.11 6.16 -22.20
C VAL A 4 -2.57 6.25 -21.80
N ALA A 5 -2.89 6.29 -20.50
CA ALA A 5 -4.25 6.41 -20.00
C ALA A 5 -4.91 7.74 -20.44
N VAL A 6 -4.18 8.85 -20.38
CA VAL A 6 -4.66 10.17 -20.86
C VAL A 6 -4.89 10.21 -22.37
N SER A 7 -4.04 9.50 -23.14
CA SER A 7 -4.14 9.50 -24.61
C SER A 7 -5.34 8.70 -25.13
N VAL A 8 -5.87 7.75 -24.38
CA VAL A 8 -6.98 6.88 -24.81
C VAL A 8 -8.33 7.49 -24.44
N LYS A 9 -8.83 8.38 -25.31
CA LYS A 9 -10.11 9.09 -25.11
C LYS A 9 -11.33 8.16 -24.95
N ALA A 10 -11.25 6.92 -25.46
CA ALA A 10 -12.32 5.92 -25.31
C ALA A 10 -12.59 5.52 -23.85
N TYR A 11 -11.62 5.72 -22.95
CA TYR A 11 -11.73 5.43 -21.52
C TYR A 11 -11.69 6.72 -20.66
N GLY A 12 -12.34 7.80 -21.14
CA GLY A 12 -12.48 9.05 -20.42
C GLY A 12 -11.31 10.02 -20.54
N GLY A 13 -10.16 9.61 -21.10
CA GLY A 13 -9.00 10.49 -21.31
C GLY A 13 -8.52 11.14 -19.99
N ASP A 14 -8.28 12.44 -20.03
CA ASP A 14 -7.82 13.23 -18.87
C ASP A 14 -8.94 13.45 -17.83
N ASP A 15 -10.20 13.48 -18.26
CA ASP A 15 -11.37 13.69 -17.39
C ASP A 15 -11.72 12.47 -16.54
N GLY A 16 -11.16 11.28 -16.86
CA GLY A 16 -11.44 10.05 -16.16
C GLY A 16 -12.83 9.46 -16.50
N LEU A 17 -13.18 8.37 -15.79
CA LEU A 17 -14.45 7.66 -15.93
C LEU A 17 -15.23 7.72 -14.62
N ALA A 18 -16.42 8.33 -14.67
CA ALA A 18 -17.40 8.21 -13.58
C ALA A 18 -18.16 6.88 -13.70
N MET A 19 -18.25 6.13 -12.63
CA MET A 19 -19.07 4.93 -12.55
C MET A 19 -20.48 5.32 -12.09
N ALA A 20 -21.50 4.96 -12.87
CA ALA A 20 -22.89 5.27 -12.53
C ALA A 20 -23.39 4.52 -11.28
N ALA A 21 -22.80 3.35 -10.98
CA ALA A 21 -23.08 2.56 -9.79
C ALA A 21 -21.85 1.76 -9.41
N ARG A 22 -21.71 1.39 -8.14
CA ARG A 22 -20.69 0.42 -7.68
C ARG A 22 -20.92 -0.92 -8.35
N SER A 23 -19.83 -1.62 -8.66
CA SER A 23 -19.92 -2.94 -9.28
C SER A 23 -20.52 -3.95 -8.33
N ASP A 24 -21.62 -4.62 -8.70
CA ASP A 24 -22.18 -5.76 -7.98
C ASP A 24 -21.27 -6.98 -8.18
N VAL A 25 -20.23 -7.11 -7.36
CA VAL A 25 -19.24 -8.20 -7.48
C VAL A 25 -19.76 -9.52 -6.92
N LEU A 26 -20.71 -9.49 -5.98
CA LEU A 26 -21.34 -10.69 -5.40
C LEU A 26 -22.84 -10.66 -5.66
N ALA A 27 -23.33 -11.63 -6.42
CA ALA A 27 -24.75 -11.82 -6.63
C ALA A 27 -25.47 -12.01 -5.28
N GLY A 28 -26.34 -11.07 -4.91
CA GLY A 28 -27.09 -11.08 -3.66
C GLY A 28 -26.59 -10.12 -2.56
N PHE A 29 -25.47 -9.43 -2.76
CA PHE A 29 -25.00 -8.38 -1.86
C PHE A 29 -25.10 -7.00 -2.51
N ASP A 30 -26.02 -6.18 -2.00
CA ASP A 30 -26.17 -4.80 -2.46
C ASP A 30 -24.96 -3.97 -2.03
N MET A 31 -24.03 -3.74 -2.98
CA MET A 31 -22.80 -2.95 -2.76
C MET A 31 -23.05 -1.44 -2.81
N ALA A 32 -24.25 -1.00 -3.20
CA ALA A 32 -24.63 0.41 -3.14
C ALA A 32 -24.71 0.91 -1.69
N ASN A 33 -24.95 -0.02 -0.73
CA ASN A 33 -24.97 0.31 0.68
C ASN A 33 -23.53 0.37 1.23
N ASP A 34 -23.12 1.54 1.74
CA ASP A 34 -21.78 1.80 2.29
C ASP A 34 -21.39 0.82 3.41
N ARG A 35 -22.36 0.37 4.21
CA ARG A 35 -22.12 -0.58 5.27
C ARG A 35 -21.69 -1.96 4.74
N ASN A 36 -22.35 -2.44 3.71
CA ASN A 36 -22.03 -3.72 3.08
C ASN A 36 -20.67 -3.65 2.39
N PHE A 37 -20.40 -2.56 1.68
CA PHE A 37 -19.11 -2.32 1.06
C PHE A 37 -17.98 -2.31 2.08
N TYR A 38 -18.16 -1.64 3.22
CA TYR A 38 -17.19 -1.63 4.32
C TYR A 38 -16.84 -3.05 4.80
N PHE A 39 -17.84 -3.90 5.04
CA PHE A 39 -17.57 -5.28 5.47
C PHE A 39 -16.84 -6.11 4.42
N VAL A 40 -17.17 -5.95 3.15
CA VAL A 40 -16.47 -6.63 2.06
C VAL A 40 -15.00 -6.20 2.01
N VAL A 41 -14.72 -4.91 2.06
CA VAL A 41 -13.35 -4.37 2.09
C VAL A 41 -12.60 -4.89 3.31
N LEU A 42 -13.24 -4.91 4.49
CA LEU A 42 -12.64 -5.41 5.73
C LEU A 42 -12.26 -6.89 5.63
N VAL A 43 -13.14 -7.72 5.09
CA VAL A 43 -12.89 -9.16 4.89
C VAL A 43 -11.75 -9.37 3.88
N LEU A 44 -11.77 -8.67 2.76
CA LEU A 44 -10.71 -8.76 1.75
C LEU A 44 -9.37 -8.30 2.31
N PHE A 45 -9.36 -7.21 3.08
CA PHE A 45 -8.16 -6.74 3.77
C PHE A 45 -7.63 -7.77 4.76
N ALA A 46 -8.50 -8.36 5.60
CA ALA A 46 -8.12 -9.38 6.56
C ALA A 46 -7.54 -10.62 5.86
N LEU A 47 -8.16 -11.08 4.78
CA LEU A 47 -7.67 -12.20 3.99
C LEU A 47 -6.31 -11.90 3.34
N ALA A 48 -6.14 -10.72 2.73
CA ALA A 48 -4.88 -10.28 2.15
C ALA A 48 -3.79 -10.19 3.22
N PHE A 49 -4.10 -9.59 4.38
CA PHE A 49 -3.17 -9.44 5.48
C PHE A 49 -2.70 -10.80 6.03
N VAL A 50 -3.64 -11.72 6.31
CA VAL A 50 -3.32 -13.08 6.78
C VAL A 50 -2.56 -13.86 5.70
N GLY A 51 -2.92 -13.70 4.42
CA GLY A 51 -2.22 -14.32 3.30
C GLY A 51 -0.76 -13.86 3.21
N VAL A 52 -0.51 -12.56 3.26
CA VAL A 52 0.84 -11.99 3.25
C VAL A 52 1.62 -12.42 4.49
N GLN A 53 1.00 -12.41 5.67
CA GLN A 53 1.64 -12.85 6.91
C GLN A 53 2.07 -14.33 6.82
N ARG A 54 1.20 -15.21 6.31
CA ARG A 54 1.55 -16.61 6.09
C ARG A 54 2.68 -16.78 5.06
N LEU A 55 2.63 -15.99 3.98
CA LEU A 55 3.66 -16.01 2.95
C LEU A 55 5.03 -15.58 3.49
N LEU A 56 5.07 -14.54 4.33
CA LEU A 56 6.30 -14.05 4.95
C LEU A 56 6.88 -15.05 5.95
N ASN A 57 6.05 -15.79 6.66
CA ASN A 57 6.46 -16.82 7.62
C ASN A 57 6.75 -18.18 6.97
N ALA A 58 6.44 -18.34 5.68
CA ALA A 58 6.75 -19.54 4.92
C ALA A 58 8.23 -19.56 4.47
N ARG A 59 8.69 -20.72 3.97
CA ARG A 59 10.03 -20.87 3.38
C ARG A 59 10.32 -19.84 2.29
N PHE A 60 9.29 -19.46 1.54
CA PHE A 60 9.38 -18.42 0.50
C PHE A 60 9.78 -17.05 1.09
N GLY A 61 9.15 -16.61 2.17
CA GLY A 61 9.46 -15.35 2.83
C GLY A 61 10.86 -15.32 3.43
N HIS A 62 11.28 -16.41 4.09
CA HIS A 62 12.66 -16.53 4.62
C HIS A 62 13.70 -16.48 3.50
N THR A 63 13.43 -17.13 2.35
CA THR A 63 14.32 -17.05 1.19
C THR A 63 14.41 -15.64 0.64
N LEU A 64 13.30 -14.90 0.56
CA LEU A 64 13.30 -13.49 0.14
C LEU A 64 14.08 -12.60 1.09
N GLN A 65 14.00 -12.83 2.41
CA GLN A 65 14.80 -12.11 3.39
C GLN A 65 16.30 -12.38 3.20
N ALA A 66 16.69 -13.63 3.00
CA ALA A 66 18.08 -14.01 2.71
C ALA A 66 18.60 -13.38 1.40
N ILE A 67 17.77 -13.31 0.36
CA ILE A 67 18.09 -12.61 -0.90
C ILE A 67 18.30 -11.12 -0.66
N ARG A 68 17.47 -10.49 0.17
CA ARG A 68 17.58 -9.08 0.54
C ARG A 68 18.88 -8.78 1.29
N GLU A 69 19.33 -9.69 2.16
CA GLU A 69 20.57 -9.53 2.91
C GLU A 69 21.81 -9.69 2.03
N ASN A 70 21.85 -10.72 1.19
CA ASN A 70 22.98 -10.93 0.27
C ASN A 70 22.58 -11.75 -0.96
N GLU A 71 22.24 -11.04 -2.03
CA GLU A 71 21.83 -11.65 -3.30
C GLU A 71 22.94 -12.51 -3.93
N THR A 72 24.19 -12.00 -3.91
CA THR A 72 25.33 -12.72 -4.50
C THR A 72 25.58 -14.06 -3.83
N ARG A 73 25.44 -14.11 -2.50
CA ARG A 73 25.58 -15.36 -1.73
C ARG A 73 24.47 -16.36 -2.13
N MET A 74 23.23 -15.90 -2.27
CA MET A 74 22.11 -16.75 -2.64
C MET A 74 22.26 -17.35 -4.06
N VAL A 75 22.77 -16.55 -5.00
CA VAL A 75 23.11 -17.03 -6.35
C VAL A 75 24.23 -18.06 -6.30
N ALA A 76 25.28 -17.83 -5.52
CA ALA A 76 26.41 -18.76 -5.39
C ALA A 76 26.02 -20.12 -4.78
N ILE A 77 24.99 -20.14 -3.91
CA ILE A 77 24.44 -21.38 -3.33
C ILE A 77 23.46 -22.09 -4.30
N GLY A 78 23.16 -21.48 -5.46
CA GLY A 78 22.32 -22.09 -6.51
C GLY A 78 20.82 -21.76 -6.40
N PHE A 79 20.41 -20.78 -5.57
CA PHE A 79 19.01 -20.37 -5.52
C PHE A 79 18.60 -19.60 -6.78
N PRO A 80 17.41 -19.87 -7.36
CA PRO A 80 16.90 -19.16 -8.53
C PRO A 80 16.30 -17.79 -8.12
N VAL A 81 17.17 -16.84 -7.75
CA VAL A 81 16.83 -15.53 -7.19
C VAL A 81 15.80 -14.78 -8.04
N GLN A 82 15.97 -14.80 -9.38
CA GLN A 82 15.07 -14.12 -10.31
C GLN A 82 13.63 -14.63 -10.21
N ARG A 83 13.42 -15.92 -10.04
CA ARG A 83 12.07 -16.52 -9.88
C ARG A 83 11.41 -16.07 -8.60
N TYR A 84 12.15 -16.01 -7.48
CA TYR A 84 11.63 -15.53 -6.21
C TYR A 84 11.23 -14.06 -6.27
N LYS A 85 12.05 -13.20 -6.90
CA LYS A 85 11.74 -11.79 -7.13
C LYS A 85 10.51 -11.62 -8.01
N LEU A 86 10.41 -12.38 -9.11
CA LEU A 86 9.28 -12.33 -10.04
C LEU A 86 7.96 -12.70 -9.34
N VAL A 87 7.94 -13.80 -8.59
CA VAL A 87 6.76 -14.24 -7.85
C VAL A 87 6.35 -13.20 -6.81
N ALA A 88 7.31 -12.66 -6.04
CA ALA A 88 7.03 -11.61 -5.06
C ALA A 88 6.44 -10.35 -5.71
N PHE A 89 7.00 -9.93 -6.84
CA PHE A 89 6.51 -8.79 -7.62
C PHE A 89 5.09 -9.03 -8.16
N THR A 90 4.82 -10.23 -8.67
CA THR A 90 3.49 -10.59 -9.17
C THR A 90 2.44 -10.57 -8.06
N ILE A 91 2.75 -11.11 -6.88
CA ILE A 91 1.84 -11.09 -5.74
C ILE A 91 1.59 -9.65 -5.27
N ALA A 92 2.64 -8.84 -5.17
CA ALA A 92 2.52 -7.42 -4.80
C ALA A 92 1.67 -6.65 -5.81
N GLY A 93 1.88 -6.89 -7.12
CA GLY A 93 1.09 -6.28 -8.19
C GLY A 93 -0.38 -6.69 -8.15
N ALA A 94 -0.67 -7.96 -7.86
CA ALA A 94 -2.05 -8.45 -7.72
C ALA A 94 -2.78 -7.78 -6.53
N LEU A 95 -2.10 -7.64 -5.37
CA LEU A 95 -2.66 -6.94 -4.21
C LEU A 95 -2.85 -5.44 -4.48
N ALA A 96 -1.91 -4.80 -5.17
CA ALA A 96 -2.04 -3.41 -5.58
C ALA A 96 -3.22 -3.21 -6.56
N GLY A 97 -3.39 -4.11 -7.53
CA GLY A 97 -4.53 -4.09 -8.45
C GLY A 97 -5.86 -4.23 -7.71
N LEU A 98 -5.94 -5.18 -6.76
CA LEU A 98 -7.13 -5.36 -5.94
C LEU A 98 -7.46 -4.11 -5.12
N SER A 99 -6.46 -3.48 -4.50
CA SER A 99 -6.66 -2.24 -3.75
C SER A 99 -7.10 -1.08 -4.64
N GLY A 100 -6.58 -1.01 -5.88
CA GLY A 100 -6.98 -0.01 -6.87
C GLY A 100 -8.46 -0.16 -7.28
N VAL A 101 -8.93 -1.39 -7.51
CA VAL A 101 -10.34 -1.67 -7.81
C VAL A 101 -11.24 -1.24 -6.65
N LEU A 102 -10.87 -1.55 -5.41
CA LEU A 102 -11.62 -1.14 -4.23
C LEU A 102 -11.67 0.39 -4.08
N LEU A 103 -10.56 1.07 -4.36
CA LEU A 103 -10.48 2.53 -4.29
C LEU A 103 -11.38 3.20 -5.36
N VAL A 104 -11.40 2.68 -6.58
CA VAL A 104 -12.29 3.17 -7.65
C VAL A 104 -13.76 2.95 -7.28
N ASN A 105 -14.11 1.79 -6.72
CA ASN A 105 -15.47 1.53 -6.24
C ASN A 105 -15.87 2.44 -5.07
N LEU A 106 -14.94 2.78 -4.18
CA LEU A 106 -15.20 3.71 -3.08
C LEU A 106 -15.52 5.11 -3.59
N ASN A 107 -14.69 5.61 -4.52
CA ASN A 107 -14.83 6.98 -5.06
C ASN A 107 -15.86 7.08 -6.18
N SER A 108 -16.36 5.95 -6.72
CA SER A 108 -17.20 5.88 -7.93
C SER A 108 -16.59 6.62 -9.14
N PHE A 109 -15.27 6.77 -9.13
CA PHE A 109 -14.53 7.54 -10.13
C PHE A 109 -13.13 6.98 -10.34
N ALA A 110 -12.78 6.73 -11.61
CA ALA A 110 -11.45 6.31 -12.01
C ALA A 110 -10.75 7.44 -12.78
N SER A 111 -9.68 7.99 -12.25
CA SER A 111 -8.91 9.05 -12.90
C SER A 111 -7.48 8.59 -13.21
N PRO A 112 -6.93 8.99 -14.36
CA PRO A 112 -5.52 8.78 -14.68
C PRO A 112 -4.57 9.38 -13.64
N SER A 113 -4.99 10.40 -12.89
CA SER A 113 -4.22 11.00 -11.80
C SER A 113 -3.80 10.00 -10.71
N MET A 114 -4.57 8.91 -10.52
CA MET A 114 -4.22 7.81 -9.61
C MET A 114 -2.98 7.04 -10.05
N LEU A 115 -2.58 7.14 -11.33
CA LEU A 115 -1.39 6.51 -11.91
C LEU A 115 -0.15 7.42 -11.86
N GLN A 116 -0.26 8.60 -11.26
CA GLN A 116 0.87 9.52 -11.13
C GLN A 116 1.93 8.97 -10.17
N TRP A 117 3.19 9.30 -10.45
CA TRP A 117 4.34 8.92 -9.61
C TRP A 117 4.24 9.44 -8.18
N HIS A 118 3.56 10.58 -7.98
CA HIS A 118 3.30 11.17 -6.68
C HIS A 118 2.57 10.20 -5.74
N GLN A 119 1.59 9.45 -6.24
CA GLN A 119 0.85 8.47 -5.45
C GLN A 119 1.77 7.35 -4.93
N SER A 120 2.71 6.90 -5.76
CA SER A 120 3.73 5.93 -5.33
C SER A 120 4.65 6.50 -4.25
N GLY A 121 4.98 7.80 -4.34
CA GLY A 121 5.73 8.51 -3.31
C GLY A 121 5.01 8.53 -1.96
N VAL A 122 3.72 8.83 -1.95
CA VAL A 122 2.88 8.82 -0.73
C VAL A 122 2.87 7.44 -0.09
N LEU A 123 2.65 6.37 -0.87
CA LEU A 123 2.67 5.00 -0.36
C LEU A 123 4.05 4.63 0.22
N MET A 124 5.13 5.07 -0.42
CA MET A 124 6.48 4.85 0.09
C MET A 124 6.71 5.57 1.43
N MET A 125 6.20 6.79 1.57
CA MET A 125 6.26 7.56 2.83
C MET A 125 5.51 6.85 3.95
N MET A 126 4.32 6.29 3.70
CA MET A 126 3.56 5.49 4.67
C MET A 126 4.35 4.30 5.19
N VAL A 127 5.04 3.58 4.29
CA VAL A 127 5.86 2.41 4.66
C VAL A 127 7.10 2.83 5.47
N ILE A 128 7.77 3.92 5.09
CA ILE A 128 8.94 4.43 5.82
C ILE A 128 8.54 4.89 7.23
N LEU A 129 7.43 5.62 7.36
CA LEU A 129 6.89 6.08 8.64
C LEU A 129 6.62 4.90 9.59
N GLY A 130 6.05 3.82 9.07
CA GLY A 130 5.74 2.62 9.85
C GLY A 130 6.96 1.79 10.24
N GLY A 131 7.98 1.79 9.41
CA GLY A 131 9.22 1.03 9.54
C GLY A 131 9.34 -0.10 8.51
N VAL A 132 10.37 0.04 7.68
CA VAL A 132 10.65 -0.92 6.59
C VAL A 132 11.02 -2.28 7.16
N GLY A 133 10.39 -3.33 6.65
CA GLY A 133 10.69 -4.72 7.03
C GLY A 133 9.73 -5.37 8.01
N HIS A 134 8.72 -4.64 8.50
CA HIS A 134 7.70 -5.17 9.40
C HIS A 134 6.30 -4.98 8.77
N LEU A 135 5.56 -6.08 8.64
CA LEU A 135 4.19 -6.04 8.08
C LEU A 135 3.25 -5.14 8.91
N TYR A 136 3.32 -5.28 10.24
CA TYR A 136 2.57 -4.41 11.16
C TYR A 136 3.04 -2.96 11.12
N GLY A 137 4.32 -2.71 10.81
CA GLY A 137 4.85 -1.38 10.61
C GLY A 137 4.14 -0.65 9.48
N ALA A 138 3.98 -1.28 8.33
CA ALA A 138 3.27 -0.70 7.20
C ALA A 138 1.81 -0.32 7.54
N LEU A 139 1.10 -1.16 8.31
CA LEU A 139 -0.26 -0.89 8.77
C LEU A 139 -0.31 0.33 9.71
N ILE A 140 0.58 0.36 10.70
CA ILE A 140 0.67 1.49 11.65
C ILE A 140 1.07 2.77 10.93
N GLY A 141 2.02 2.69 9.99
CA GLY A 141 2.48 3.82 9.20
C GLY A 141 1.39 4.40 8.32
N ALA A 142 0.63 3.55 7.61
CA ALA A 142 -0.50 3.99 6.80
C ALA A 142 -1.58 4.66 7.66
N THR A 143 -1.95 4.06 8.79
CA THR A 143 -2.95 4.63 9.71
C THR A 143 -2.47 5.95 10.29
N ALA A 144 -1.22 6.02 10.75
CA ALA A 144 -0.64 7.26 11.28
C ALA A 144 -0.57 8.36 10.22
N PHE A 145 -0.18 8.01 9.00
CA PHE A 145 -0.09 8.96 7.90
C PHE A 145 -1.47 9.56 7.56
N LEU A 146 -2.48 8.71 7.38
CA LEU A 146 -3.84 9.17 7.06
C LEU A 146 -4.45 10.03 8.18
N LEU A 147 -4.24 9.67 9.45
CA LEU A 147 -4.69 10.49 10.58
C LEU A 147 -3.99 11.85 10.61
N LEU A 148 -2.68 11.87 10.35
CA LEU A 148 -1.91 13.11 10.28
C LEU A 148 -2.36 13.99 9.11
N GLU A 149 -2.58 13.39 7.94
CA GLU A 149 -3.10 14.09 6.77
C GLU A 149 -4.43 14.74 7.07
N GLU A 150 -5.38 14.00 7.63
CA GLU A 150 -6.72 14.50 8.00
C GLU A 150 -6.65 15.65 9.01
N ILE A 151 -5.84 15.50 10.06
CA ILE A 151 -5.66 16.52 11.08
C ILE A 151 -5.01 17.79 10.48
N LEU A 152 -3.91 17.64 9.74
CA LEU A 152 -3.18 18.78 9.19
C LEU A 152 -3.99 19.49 8.10
N ALA A 153 -4.72 18.77 7.26
CA ALA A 153 -5.58 19.33 6.23
C ALA A 153 -6.70 20.19 6.82
N GLY A 154 -7.19 19.84 8.02
CA GLY A 154 -8.17 20.66 8.76
C GLY A 154 -7.62 21.98 9.30
N TYR A 155 -6.31 22.08 9.54
CA TYR A 155 -5.70 23.27 10.14
C TYR A 155 -5.04 24.21 9.13
N THR A 156 -4.51 23.72 8.01
CA THR A 156 -3.74 24.57 7.07
C THR A 156 -3.80 24.06 5.63
N ILE A 157 -3.89 25.01 4.69
CA ILE A 157 -3.83 24.73 3.24
C ILE A 157 -2.47 24.14 2.85
N HIS A 158 -1.41 24.44 3.62
CA HIS A 158 -0.05 23.96 3.38
C HIS A 158 0.29 22.71 4.20
N TRP A 159 -0.68 21.84 4.47
CA TRP A 159 -0.52 20.61 5.27
C TRP A 159 0.63 19.72 4.80
N GLN A 160 0.96 19.72 3.51
CA GLN A 160 2.07 18.97 2.94
C GLN A 160 3.43 19.36 3.52
N PHE A 161 3.67 20.65 3.82
CA PHE A 161 4.89 21.10 4.49
C PHE A 161 4.99 20.57 5.92
N GLY A 162 3.90 20.62 6.66
CA GLY A 162 3.82 20.06 8.02
C GLY A 162 4.10 18.58 8.03
N LEU A 163 3.52 17.84 7.08
CA LEU A 163 3.71 16.41 6.93
C LEU A 163 5.14 16.08 6.51
N GLY A 164 5.75 16.84 5.60
CA GLY A 164 7.15 16.67 5.20
C GLY A 164 8.13 16.90 6.36
N ALA A 165 7.93 17.98 7.14
CA ALA A 165 8.74 18.27 8.31
C ALA A 165 8.63 17.18 9.39
N LEU A 166 7.41 16.68 9.63
CA LEU A 166 7.15 15.60 10.58
C LEU A 166 7.79 14.29 10.14
N LEU A 167 7.69 13.95 8.85
CA LEU A 167 8.37 12.78 8.28
C LEU A 167 9.88 12.86 8.45
N LEU A 168 10.47 14.04 8.18
CA LEU A 168 11.89 14.25 8.36
C LEU A 168 12.28 14.05 9.83
N LEU A 169 11.49 14.60 10.75
CA LEU A 169 11.70 14.41 12.19
C LEU A 169 11.63 12.93 12.58
N VAL A 170 10.62 12.20 12.10
CA VAL A 170 10.48 10.76 12.39
C VAL A 170 11.66 9.97 11.86
N VAL A 171 12.14 10.25 10.65
CA VAL A 171 13.32 9.56 10.07
C VAL A 171 14.58 9.84 10.86
N LEU A 172 14.76 11.06 11.37
CA LEU A 172 15.93 11.43 12.20
C LEU A 172 15.90 10.81 13.60
N VAL A 173 14.71 10.75 14.22
CA VAL A 173 14.56 10.24 15.61
C VAL A 173 14.36 8.73 15.66
N ALA A 174 13.68 8.17 14.68
CA ALA A 174 13.36 6.75 14.58
C ALA A 174 13.75 6.17 13.21
N PRO A 175 15.05 5.95 12.93
CA PRO A 175 15.53 5.49 11.63
C PRO A 175 14.95 4.12 11.21
N ASN A 176 14.43 3.35 12.16
CA ASN A 176 13.74 2.08 11.91
C ASN A 176 12.21 2.19 11.95
N GLY A 177 11.66 3.42 11.87
CA GLY A 177 10.23 3.71 11.88
C GLY A 177 9.57 3.63 13.27
N LEU A 178 8.27 3.96 13.31
CA LEU A 178 7.47 3.99 14.54
C LEU A 178 7.47 2.65 15.29
N MET A 179 7.56 1.54 14.56
CA MET A 179 7.59 0.19 15.15
C MET A 179 8.82 -0.05 16.02
N SER A 180 9.96 0.60 15.73
CA SER A 180 11.17 0.47 16.54
C SER A 180 11.04 1.10 17.91
N LEU A 181 10.27 2.19 18.01
CA LEU A 181 9.98 2.86 19.29
C LEU A 181 9.10 1.98 20.19
N ALA A 182 8.16 1.23 19.60
CA ALA A 182 7.32 0.29 20.34
C ALA A 182 8.13 -0.90 20.88
N ASN A 183 9.14 -1.37 20.15
CA ASN A 183 9.95 -2.51 20.53
C ASN A 183 11.03 -2.15 21.58
N ARG A 184 11.49 -0.90 21.59
CA ARG A 184 12.48 -0.41 22.56
C ARG A 184 11.93 -0.42 24.01
N LYS A 185 10.62 -0.25 24.19
CA LYS A 185 9.93 -0.35 25.49
C LYS A 185 9.76 -1.78 26.03
N ARG A 186 9.99 -2.82 25.22
CA ARG A 186 9.91 -4.24 25.66
C ARG A 186 11.26 -4.85 26.03
N ALA A 187 12.35 -4.17 25.72
CA ALA A 187 13.72 -4.64 25.98
C ALA A 187 14.41 -3.95 27.19
N GLY A 188 13.73 -3.07 27.90
CA GLY A 188 14.09 -2.48 29.19
C GLY A 188 13.04 -2.83 30.24
#